data_7cd4934f39610bc211b7d0fb8c22034e
#
_entry.id   7cd4934f39610bc211b7d0fb8c22034e
#
_cell.length_a   1.000
_cell.length_b   1.000
_cell.length_c   1.000
_cell.angle_alpha   90.00
_cell.angle_beta   90.00
_cell.angle_gamma   90.00
#
_symmetry.space_group_name_H-M   'P 1'
#
loop_
_entity.id
_entity.type
_entity.pdbx_description
1 polymer ?
#
loop_
_entity_poly.entity_id
_entity_poly.type
_entity_poly.pdbx_seq_one_letter_code
_entity_poly.pdbx_strand_id
1 'polypeptide(L)'
;MLLFVVSFTATAQLSVGDEAPDFKLKNIDGQWVSLSDYDDEKGVIVVFTCNHCPYAKLYESRIVDLQKDFGPKGFPVVAINPNDSTIVAEDSYSKMISNAAEKGFNFPYLLDDVQLFKQYGATRTPHVYLLKNQGDNFTVAYIGAIDDNSQDANDVEERYLANAIQSLLKGKAPEIAETKAVGCTIKFHK
;
A
#
# COMPACT_ATOMS: atom_id res chain seq x y z
N MET A 1 14.36 44.63 -11.89
CA MET A 1 14.01 43.98 -10.63
C MET A 1 13.26 42.70 -11.00
N LEU A 2 13.97 41.54 -11.02
CA LEU A 2 13.41 40.26 -11.41
C LEU A 2 12.77 39.63 -10.16
N LEU A 3 11.45 39.49 -10.15
CA LEU A 3 10.74 38.74 -9.12
C LEU A 3 10.94 37.23 -9.37
N PHE A 4 11.71 36.58 -8.50
CA PHE A 4 11.72 35.12 -8.41
C PHE A 4 10.43 34.64 -7.73
N VAL A 5 9.50 34.08 -8.48
CA VAL A 5 8.35 33.37 -7.92
C VAL A 5 8.84 31.99 -7.48
N VAL A 6 9.05 31.81 -6.18
CA VAL A 6 9.30 30.50 -5.60
C VAL A 6 7.96 29.78 -5.50
N SER A 7 7.71 28.86 -6.43
CA SER A 7 6.56 27.95 -6.33
C SER A 7 6.82 26.93 -5.22
N PHE A 8 6.16 27.07 -4.08
CA PHE A 8 6.06 26.00 -3.09
C PHE A 8 5.14 24.93 -3.66
N THR A 9 5.69 23.83 -4.11
CA THR A 9 4.91 22.62 -4.35
C THR A 9 4.54 22.01 -3.00
N ALA A 10 3.33 22.27 -2.51
CA ALA A 10 2.76 21.47 -1.46
C ALA A 10 2.62 20.04 -2.02
N THR A 11 3.25 19.07 -1.38
CA THR A 11 2.99 17.65 -1.69
C THR A 11 1.54 17.37 -1.26
N ALA A 12 0.64 17.42 -2.22
CA ALA A 12 -0.75 17.04 -2.00
C ALA A 12 -0.79 15.51 -1.75
N GLN A 13 -1.60 15.10 -0.79
CA GLN A 13 -1.97 13.69 -0.61
C GLN A 13 -2.60 13.18 -1.91
N LEU A 14 -2.24 11.97 -2.34
CA LEU A 14 -2.87 11.36 -3.52
C LEU A 14 -4.38 11.23 -3.31
N SER A 15 -5.10 11.52 -4.38
CA SER A 15 -6.54 11.35 -4.49
C SER A 15 -6.89 10.30 -5.55
N VAL A 16 -8.10 9.81 -5.53
CA VAL A 16 -8.60 8.90 -6.58
C VAL A 16 -8.56 9.61 -7.93
N GLY A 17 -7.94 8.96 -8.91
CA GLY A 17 -7.71 9.49 -10.26
C GLY A 17 -6.32 10.09 -10.47
N ASP A 18 -5.58 10.39 -9.42
CA ASP A 18 -4.21 10.89 -9.53
C ASP A 18 -3.26 9.80 -10.05
N GLU A 19 -2.21 10.22 -10.73
CA GLU A 19 -1.10 9.35 -11.12
C GLU A 19 -0.30 8.95 -9.88
N ALA A 20 -0.06 7.65 -9.71
CA ALA A 20 0.73 7.13 -8.61
C ALA A 20 2.23 7.36 -8.86
N PRO A 21 2.98 7.92 -7.90
CA PRO A 21 4.43 8.02 -8.02
C PRO A 21 5.07 6.64 -8.20
N ASP A 22 5.99 6.52 -9.13
CA ASP A 22 6.85 5.34 -9.21
C ASP A 22 7.74 5.27 -7.97
N PHE A 23 8.18 4.07 -7.64
CA PHE A 23 9.12 3.83 -6.57
C PHE A 23 10.13 2.75 -6.98
N LYS A 24 11.26 2.74 -6.29
CA LYS A 24 12.24 1.65 -6.33
C LYS A 24 12.73 1.40 -4.92
N LEU A 25 12.24 0.33 -4.29
CA LEU A 25 12.49 0.01 -2.89
C LEU A 25 13.11 -1.37 -2.75
N LYS A 26 13.83 -1.58 -1.63
CA LYS A 26 14.49 -2.85 -1.35
C LYS A 26 13.50 -3.84 -0.74
N ASN A 27 13.34 -5.00 -1.38
CA ASN A 27 12.56 -6.12 -0.88
C ASN A 27 13.32 -6.93 0.18
N ILE A 28 12.61 -7.68 1.01
CA ILE A 28 13.15 -8.56 2.07
C ILE A 28 14.09 -9.67 1.54
N ASP A 29 14.03 -10.02 0.27
CA ASP A 29 14.97 -10.95 -0.40
C ASP A 29 16.25 -10.27 -0.90
N GLY A 30 16.38 -8.95 -0.69
CA GLY A 30 17.49 -8.13 -1.11
C GLY A 30 17.40 -7.58 -2.53
N GLN A 31 16.41 -7.97 -3.32
CA GLN A 31 16.19 -7.43 -4.66
C GLN A 31 15.52 -6.05 -4.58
N TRP A 32 15.68 -5.26 -5.65
CA TRP A 32 14.96 -4.00 -5.81
C TRP A 32 13.67 -4.24 -6.57
N VAL A 33 12.59 -3.63 -6.12
CA VAL A 33 11.26 -3.70 -6.74
C VAL A 33 10.77 -2.29 -7.02
N SER A 34 10.32 -2.06 -8.25
CA SER A 34 9.74 -0.80 -8.73
C SER A 34 8.26 -0.99 -9.07
N LEU A 35 7.47 0.08 -9.06
CA LEU A 35 6.09 0.03 -9.54
C LEU A 35 6.05 -0.34 -11.03
N SER A 36 7.01 0.15 -11.81
CA SER A 36 7.18 -0.18 -13.24
C SER A 36 7.48 -1.67 -13.52
N ASP A 37 7.89 -2.47 -12.54
CA ASP A 37 8.03 -3.92 -12.72
C ASP A 37 6.67 -4.64 -12.94
N TYR A 38 5.57 -3.92 -12.76
CA TYR A 38 4.19 -4.40 -12.89
C TYR A 38 3.46 -3.86 -14.13
N ASP A 39 4.18 -3.34 -15.12
CA ASP A 39 3.59 -2.73 -16.32
C ASP A 39 2.73 -3.71 -17.14
N ASP A 40 2.97 -5.02 -17.05
CA ASP A 40 2.16 -6.06 -17.68
C ASP A 40 0.90 -6.44 -16.85
N GLU A 41 0.77 -5.96 -15.63
CA GLU A 41 -0.36 -6.23 -14.76
C GLU A 41 -1.53 -5.26 -15.00
N LYS A 42 -2.75 -5.66 -14.61
CA LYS A 42 -3.95 -4.79 -14.72
C LYS A 42 -3.95 -3.67 -13.68
N GLY A 43 -3.23 -3.86 -12.61
CA GLY A 43 -3.08 -2.93 -11.51
C GLY A 43 -2.26 -3.52 -10.39
N VAL A 44 -2.07 -2.76 -9.31
CA VAL A 44 -1.25 -3.16 -8.16
C VAL A 44 -1.98 -2.77 -6.87
N ILE A 45 -1.94 -3.65 -5.88
CA ILE A 45 -2.42 -3.37 -4.53
C ILE A 45 -1.21 -2.94 -3.69
N VAL A 46 -1.03 -1.64 -3.48
CA VAL A 46 0.01 -1.10 -2.59
C VAL A 46 -0.54 -1.02 -1.17
N VAL A 47 0.13 -1.65 -0.21
CA VAL A 47 -0.29 -1.68 1.20
C VAL A 47 0.84 -1.14 2.07
N PHE A 48 0.69 0.06 2.61
CA PHE A 48 1.57 0.53 3.69
C PHE A 48 1.21 -0.21 4.97
N THR A 49 2.09 -1.09 5.44
CA THR A 49 1.90 -1.94 6.61
C THR A 49 3.18 -2.04 7.43
N CYS A 50 3.15 -2.68 8.60
CA CYS A 50 4.32 -2.79 9.47
C CYS A 50 4.19 -3.98 10.43
N ASN A 51 5.30 -4.33 11.09
CA ASN A 51 5.34 -5.52 11.96
C ASN A 51 4.78 -5.25 13.37
N HIS A 52 4.90 -4.02 13.90
CA HIS A 52 4.60 -3.74 15.31
C HIS A 52 3.13 -3.40 15.57
N CYS A 53 2.45 -2.78 14.60
CA CYS A 53 1.09 -2.27 14.78
C CYS A 53 0.08 -3.41 15.00
N PRO A 54 -0.71 -3.41 16.10
CA PRO A 54 -1.73 -4.43 16.33
C PRO A 54 -2.74 -4.54 15.19
N TYR A 55 -3.16 -3.43 14.62
CA TYR A 55 -4.07 -3.42 13.47
C TYR A 55 -3.44 -4.07 12.23
N ALA A 56 -2.16 -3.75 11.93
CA ALA A 56 -1.47 -4.37 10.80
C ALA A 56 -1.38 -5.89 10.97
N LYS A 57 -1.07 -6.36 12.19
CA LYS A 57 -1.02 -7.80 12.52
C LYS A 57 -2.35 -8.53 12.28
N LEU A 58 -3.48 -7.89 12.60
CA LEU A 58 -4.81 -8.46 12.36
C LEU A 58 -5.15 -8.60 10.86
N TYR A 59 -4.46 -7.85 10.01
CA TYR A 59 -4.65 -7.87 8.57
C TYR A 59 -3.66 -8.76 7.81
N GLU A 60 -2.60 -9.28 8.42
CA GLU A 60 -1.54 -10.04 7.73
C GLU A 60 -2.10 -11.21 6.90
N SER A 61 -2.94 -12.05 7.49
CA SER A 61 -3.56 -13.17 6.77
C SER A 61 -4.50 -12.72 5.64
N ARG A 62 -5.24 -11.62 5.85
CA ARG A 62 -6.14 -11.07 4.83
C ARG A 62 -5.36 -10.53 3.63
N ILE A 63 -4.17 -9.93 3.86
CA ILE A 63 -3.29 -9.47 2.78
C ILE A 63 -2.71 -10.67 2.01
N VAL A 64 -2.34 -11.76 2.71
CA VAL A 64 -1.92 -13.02 2.07
C VAL A 64 -3.04 -13.60 1.19
N ASP A 65 -4.28 -13.57 1.66
CA ASP A 65 -5.44 -14.04 0.90
C ASP A 65 -5.76 -13.13 -0.28
N LEU A 66 -5.62 -11.80 -0.15
CA LEU A 66 -5.74 -10.86 -1.28
C LEU A 66 -4.75 -11.19 -2.40
N GLN A 67 -3.49 -11.49 -2.07
CA GLN A 67 -2.49 -11.92 -3.07
C GLN A 67 -2.91 -13.23 -3.76
N LYS A 68 -3.39 -14.22 -3.02
CA LYS A 68 -3.86 -15.50 -3.59
C LYS A 68 -5.06 -15.30 -4.53
N ASP A 69 -6.00 -14.45 -4.12
CA ASP A 69 -7.27 -14.26 -4.81
C ASP A 69 -7.16 -13.36 -6.04
N PHE A 70 -6.32 -12.33 -5.97
CA PHE A 70 -6.26 -11.27 -6.97
C PHE A 70 -4.93 -11.17 -7.72
N GLY A 71 -3.83 -11.64 -7.17
CA GLY A 71 -2.55 -11.70 -7.89
C GLY A 71 -2.67 -12.41 -9.25
N PRO A 72 -3.21 -13.65 -9.30
CA PRO A 72 -3.39 -14.37 -10.57
C PRO A 72 -4.40 -13.72 -11.53
N LYS A 73 -5.14 -12.72 -11.10
CA LYS A 73 -6.10 -11.97 -11.92
C LYS A 73 -5.53 -10.65 -12.44
N GLY A 74 -4.23 -10.38 -12.16
CA GLY A 74 -3.52 -9.18 -12.58
C GLY A 74 -3.58 -8.02 -11.59
N PHE A 75 -3.76 -8.32 -10.30
CA PHE A 75 -3.70 -7.34 -9.20
C PHE A 75 -2.83 -7.88 -8.05
N PRO A 76 -1.50 -7.98 -8.27
CA PRO A 76 -0.58 -8.40 -7.21
C PRO A 76 -0.50 -7.40 -6.07
N VAL A 77 -0.13 -7.90 -4.87
CA VAL A 77 0.13 -7.10 -3.68
C VAL A 77 1.59 -6.69 -3.62
N VAL A 78 1.83 -5.45 -3.26
CA VAL A 78 3.13 -4.91 -2.84
C VAL A 78 2.96 -4.29 -1.46
N ALA A 79 3.52 -4.92 -0.44
CA ALA A 79 3.53 -4.38 0.92
C ALA A 79 4.75 -3.50 1.14
N ILE A 80 4.59 -2.38 1.85
CA ILE A 80 5.64 -1.39 2.10
C ILE A 80 5.63 -1.04 3.59
N ASN A 81 6.78 -1.19 4.25
CA ASN A 81 6.95 -0.76 5.64
C ASN A 81 7.50 0.67 5.69
N PRO A 82 6.67 1.65 6.13
CA PRO A 82 7.04 3.06 6.14
C PRO A 82 7.68 3.51 7.46
N ASN A 83 7.80 2.61 8.45
CA ASN A 83 8.25 3.00 9.78
C ASN A 83 9.77 3.04 9.87
N ASP A 84 10.26 4.07 10.54
CA ASP A 84 11.67 4.19 10.89
C ASP A 84 12.04 3.21 12.00
N SER A 85 12.94 2.28 11.70
CA SER A 85 13.39 1.26 12.65
C SER A 85 14.23 1.80 13.81
N THR A 86 14.70 3.05 13.73
CA THR A 86 15.36 3.73 14.86
C THR A 86 14.35 4.20 15.90
N ILE A 87 13.08 4.34 15.52
CA ILE A 87 11.97 4.66 16.43
C ILE A 87 11.28 3.35 16.87
N VAL A 88 11.12 2.38 15.95
CA VAL A 88 10.44 1.11 16.22
C VAL A 88 11.31 -0.04 15.74
N ALA A 89 12.06 -0.63 16.67
CA ALA A 89 13.03 -1.70 16.35
C ALA A 89 12.38 -2.96 15.73
N GLU A 90 11.11 -3.23 16.03
CA GLU A 90 10.32 -4.31 15.45
C GLU A 90 10.09 -4.17 13.95
N ASP A 91 10.22 -2.96 13.42
CA ASP A 91 10.06 -2.65 11.99
C ASP A 91 11.39 -2.62 11.23
N SER A 92 12.48 -3.09 11.86
CA SER A 92 13.77 -3.23 11.19
C SER A 92 13.74 -4.25 10.06
N TYR A 93 14.62 -4.05 9.06
CA TYR A 93 14.70 -4.91 7.87
C TYR A 93 14.84 -6.41 8.23
N SER A 94 15.68 -6.73 9.23
CA SER A 94 15.82 -8.12 9.70
C SER A 94 14.55 -8.68 10.32
N LYS A 95 13.76 -7.85 11.00
CA LYS A 95 12.46 -8.24 11.56
C LYS A 95 11.38 -8.37 10.49
N MET A 96 11.43 -7.56 9.43
CA MET A 96 10.56 -7.74 8.27
C MET A 96 10.76 -9.11 7.62
N ILE A 97 12.01 -9.56 7.43
CA ILE A 97 12.34 -10.89 6.91
C ILE A 97 11.74 -11.98 7.79
N SER A 98 11.97 -11.90 9.11
CA SER A 98 11.46 -12.90 10.07
C SER A 98 9.95 -12.96 10.11
N ASN A 99 9.27 -11.79 10.14
CA ASN A 99 7.82 -11.69 10.17
C ASN A 99 7.19 -12.25 8.90
N ALA A 100 7.72 -11.89 7.74
CA ALA A 100 7.23 -12.39 6.46
C ALA A 100 7.34 -13.92 6.35
N ALA A 101 8.44 -14.50 6.81
CA ALA A 101 8.63 -15.95 6.84
C ALA A 101 7.64 -16.63 7.81
N GLU A 102 7.46 -16.07 9.01
CA GLU A 102 6.53 -16.61 10.04
C GLU A 102 5.07 -16.56 9.57
N LYS A 103 4.68 -15.46 8.94
CA LYS A 103 3.29 -15.21 8.50
C LYS A 103 2.99 -15.74 7.09
N GLY A 104 3.99 -16.30 6.41
CA GLY A 104 3.82 -16.87 5.07
C GLY A 104 3.48 -15.82 4.02
N PHE A 105 4.12 -14.65 4.07
CA PHE A 105 3.93 -13.62 3.05
C PHE A 105 4.33 -14.17 1.68
N ASN A 106 3.45 -14.05 0.73
CA ASN A 106 3.56 -14.54 -0.64
C ASN A 106 3.61 -13.38 -1.66
N PHE A 107 4.04 -12.22 -1.22
CA PHE A 107 4.15 -10.96 -1.96
C PHE A 107 5.42 -10.21 -1.54
N PRO A 108 5.93 -9.26 -2.34
CA PRO A 108 7.04 -8.39 -1.96
C PRO A 108 6.72 -7.56 -0.72
N TYR A 109 7.69 -7.49 0.22
CA TYR A 109 7.59 -6.65 1.41
C TYR A 109 8.79 -5.70 1.45
N LEU A 110 8.55 -4.45 1.12
CA LEU A 110 9.57 -3.45 0.82
C LEU A 110 9.85 -2.53 2.01
N LEU A 111 11.11 -2.13 2.16
CA LEU A 111 11.50 -1.11 3.14
C LEU A 111 11.39 0.28 2.51
N ASP A 112 10.59 1.16 3.11
CA ASP A 112 10.49 2.57 2.71
C ASP A 112 11.55 3.42 3.42
N ASP A 113 12.77 3.43 2.89
CA ASP A 113 13.88 4.25 3.38
C ASP A 113 13.93 5.64 2.73
N VAL A 114 13.03 5.94 1.79
CA VAL A 114 12.93 7.21 1.07
C VAL A 114 11.69 8.03 1.42
N GLN A 115 10.90 7.55 2.38
CA GLN A 115 9.66 8.19 2.83
C GLN A 115 8.60 8.33 1.71
N LEU A 116 8.49 7.30 0.86
CA LEU A 116 7.49 7.19 -0.20
C LEU A 116 6.06 7.41 0.34
N PHE A 117 5.80 6.94 1.56
CA PHE A 117 4.51 7.12 2.23
C PHE A 117 4.04 8.58 2.25
N LYS A 118 4.96 9.56 2.27
CA LYS A 118 4.61 10.99 2.21
C LYS A 118 4.10 11.39 0.83
N GLN A 119 4.67 10.84 -0.24
CA GLN A 119 4.23 11.11 -1.60
C GLN A 119 2.85 10.51 -1.86
N TYR A 120 2.57 9.31 -1.31
CA TYR A 120 1.26 8.69 -1.36
C TYR A 120 0.25 9.36 -0.40
N GLY A 121 0.71 10.09 0.61
CA GLY A 121 -0.14 10.65 1.66
C GLY A 121 -0.61 9.58 2.66
N ALA A 122 0.09 8.46 2.76
CA ALA A 122 -0.22 7.43 3.75
C ALA A 122 0.08 7.93 5.16
N THR A 123 -0.85 7.73 6.09
CA THR A 123 -0.74 8.23 7.47
C THR A 123 -0.82 7.14 8.51
N ARG A 124 -1.25 5.94 8.11
CA ARG A 124 -1.51 4.81 9.00
C ARG A 124 -0.97 3.50 8.43
N THR A 125 -0.90 2.48 9.28
CA THR A 125 -0.64 1.09 8.91
C THR A 125 -1.73 0.20 9.52
N PRO A 126 -2.50 -0.58 8.68
CA PRO A 126 -2.45 -0.58 7.23
C PRO A 126 -3.13 0.65 6.58
N HIS A 127 -2.66 1.02 5.39
CA HIS A 127 -3.30 2.00 4.50
C HIS A 127 -3.12 1.51 3.06
N VAL A 128 -4.22 1.36 2.32
CA VAL A 128 -4.22 0.73 1.00
C VAL A 128 -4.43 1.74 -0.11
N TYR A 129 -3.72 1.51 -1.22
CA TYR A 129 -3.90 2.18 -2.50
C TYR A 129 -4.05 1.11 -3.58
N LEU A 130 -5.23 1.04 -4.20
CA LEU A 130 -5.44 0.22 -5.38
C LEU A 130 -5.09 1.04 -6.60
N LEU A 131 -4.08 0.63 -7.32
CA LEU A 131 -3.61 1.27 -8.54
C LEU A 131 -4.14 0.51 -9.75
N LYS A 132 -4.63 1.26 -10.74
CA LYS A 132 -5.05 0.74 -12.04
C LYS A 132 -4.01 1.09 -13.08
N ASN A 133 -3.56 0.11 -13.86
CA ASN A 133 -2.69 0.33 -15.00
C ASN A 133 -3.47 1.02 -16.15
N GLN A 134 -2.87 2.07 -16.71
CA GLN A 134 -3.41 2.83 -17.84
C GLN A 134 -2.56 2.66 -19.13
N GLY A 135 -1.59 1.74 -19.09
CA GLY A 135 -0.64 1.47 -20.16
C GLY A 135 0.70 2.15 -19.92
N ASP A 136 0.74 3.49 -19.85
CA ASP A 136 1.97 4.25 -19.65
C ASP A 136 2.24 4.63 -18.19
N ASN A 137 1.22 4.53 -17.32
CA ASN A 137 1.28 4.89 -15.90
C ASN A 137 0.23 4.15 -15.08
N PHE A 138 0.34 4.29 -13.76
CA PHE A 138 -0.65 3.78 -12.81
C PHE A 138 -1.44 4.94 -12.21
N THR A 139 -2.77 4.81 -12.16
CA THR A 139 -3.67 5.78 -11.50
C THR A 139 -4.33 5.17 -10.28
N VAL A 140 -4.56 5.99 -9.28
CA VAL A 140 -5.24 5.57 -8.04
C VAL A 140 -6.72 5.32 -8.32
N ALA A 141 -7.18 4.09 -8.07
CA ALA A 141 -8.58 3.70 -8.23
C ALA A 141 -9.34 3.59 -6.90
N TYR A 142 -8.61 3.31 -5.80
CA TYR A 142 -9.18 3.24 -4.45
C TYR A 142 -8.11 3.59 -3.40
N ILE A 143 -8.54 4.27 -2.32
CA ILE A 143 -7.71 4.59 -1.15
C ILE A 143 -8.47 4.23 0.12
N GLY A 144 -7.82 3.58 1.10
CA GLY A 144 -8.42 3.43 2.42
C GLY A 144 -8.14 2.14 3.17
N ALA A 145 -9.19 1.56 3.75
CA ALA A 145 -9.15 0.31 4.50
C ALA A 145 -9.27 -0.92 3.59
N ILE A 146 -8.90 -2.09 4.09
CA ILE A 146 -9.09 -3.38 3.40
C ILE A 146 -10.58 -3.78 3.44
N ASP A 147 -11.20 -3.62 4.60
CA ASP A 147 -12.59 -3.95 4.88
C ASP A 147 -13.13 -3.05 6.03
N ASP A 148 -14.36 -3.29 6.46
CA ASP A 148 -15.06 -2.51 7.49
C ASP A 148 -14.79 -2.98 8.92
N ASN A 149 -14.18 -4.16 9.11
CA ASN A 149 -13.90 -4.71 10.44
C ASN A 149 -12.42 -5.05 10.64
N SER A 150 -11.70 -4.14 11.28
CA SER A 150 -10.27 -4.34 11.59
C SER A 150 -10.02 -5.35 12.71
N GLN A 151 -11.01 -5.73 13.50
CA GLN A 151 -10.84 -6.58 14.68
C GLN A 151 -11.10 -8.05 14.39
N ASP A 152 -12.17 -8.37 13.66
CA ASP A 152 -12.56 -9.74 13.34
C ASP A 152 -12.88 -9.90 11.85
N ALA A 153 -12.13 -10.80 11.20
CA ALA A 153 -12.33 -11.13 9.79
C ALA A 153 -13.66 -11.87 9.52
N ASN A 154 -14.24 -12.51 10.54
CA ASN A 154 -15.50 -13.24 10.41
C ASN A 154 -16.73 -12.31 10.44
N ASP A 155 -16.58 -11.12 11.04
CA ASP A 155 -17.63 -10.12 11.17
C ASP A 155 -17.51 -9.01 10.11
N VAL A 156 -16.77 -9.27 9.01
CA VAL A 156 -16.66 -8.34 7.88
C VAL A 156 -17.93 -8.39 7.05
N GLU A 157 -18.63 -7.25 6.95
CA GLU A 157 -19.81 -7.07 6.09
C GLU A 157 -19.42 -6.46 4.74
N GLU A 158 -18.50 -5.49 4.74
CA GLU A 158 -18.05 -4.78 3.54
C GLU A 158 -16.55 -4.99 3.26
N ARG A 159 -16.27 -5.66 2.15
CA ARG A 159 -14.90 -5.94 1.67
C ARG A 159 -14.46 -4.85 0.68
N TYR A 160 -14.25 -3.63 1.15
CA TYR A 160 -14.01 -2.45 0.33
C TYR A 160 -13.00 -2.66 -0.80
N LEU A 161 -11.79 -3.12 -0.45
CA LEU A 161 -10.72 -3.33 -1.44
C LEU A 161 -11.09 -4.44 -2.44
N ALA A 162 -11.61 -5.58 -1.97
CA ALA A 162 -11.99 -6.68 -2.85
C ALA A 162 -13.12 -6.26 -3.80
N ASN A 163 -14.10 -5.49 -3.33
CA ASN A 163 -15.19 -4.95 -4.14
C ASN A 163 -14.67 -3.95 -5.19
N ALA A 164 -13.70 -3.11 -4.81
CA ALA A 164 -13.03 -2.19 -5.73
C ALA A 164 -12.31 -2.94 -6.86
N ILE A 165 -11.53 -3.98 -6.53
CA ILE A 165 -10.84 -4.82 -7.51
C ILE A 165 -11.85 -5.53 -8.43
N GLN A 166 -12.93 -6.09 -7.86
CA GLN A 166 -13.98 -6.73 -8.66
C GLN A 166 -14.66 -5.77 -9.65
N SER A 167 -14.81 -4.50 -9.28
CA SER A 167 -15.32 -3.46 -10.18
C SER A 167 -14.34 -3.21 -11.33
N LEU A 168 -13.05 -3.08 -11.06
CA LEU A 168 -12.02 -2.91 -12.08
C LEU A 168 -11.94 -4.11 -13.03
N LEU A 169 -12.05 -5.34 -12.52
CA LEU A 169 -12.09 -6.57 -13.33
C LEU A 169 -13.29 -6.60 -14.30
N LYS A 170 -14.39 -5.92 -13.95
CA LYS A 170 -15.57 -5.75 -14.81
C LYS A 170 -15.49 -4.52 -15.73
N GLY A 171 -14.36 -3.81 -15.75
CA GLY A 171 -14.17 -2.58 -16.52
C GLY A 171 -14.93 -1.37 -15.96
N LYS A 172 -15.32 -1.40 -14.68
CA LYS A 172 -16.07 -0.33 -14.01
C LYS A 172 -15.21 0.35 -12.95
N ALA A 173 -15.52 1.60 -12.64
CA ALA A 173 -14.97 2.28 -11.48
C ALA A 173 -15.51 1.63 -10.18
N PRO A 174 -14.73 1.63 -9.07
CA PRO A 174 -15.24 1.24 -7.76
C PRO A 174 -16.44 2.10 -7.35
N GLU A 175 -17.45 1.47 -6.76
CA GLU A 175 -18.63 2.19 -6.22
C GLU A 175 -18.23 3.01 -4.99
N ILE A 176 -17.41 2.42 -4.11
CA ILE A 176 -16.75 3.11 -3.00
C ILE A 176 -15.27 3.22 -3.36
N ALA A 177 -14.83 4.42 -3.74
CA ALA A 177 -13.47 4.67 -4.18
C ALA A 177 -12.56 5.18 -3.05
N GLU A 178 -13.11 5.59 -1.92
CA GLU A 178 -12.36 6.08 -0.78
C GLU A 178 -13.03 5.68 0.54
N THR A 179 -12.22 5.23 1.50
CA THR A 179 -12.63 4.97 2.88
C THR A 179 -11.56 5.45 3.85
N LYS A 180 -11.89 5.55 5.13
CA LYS A 180 -10.93 5.92 6.16
C LYS A 180 -10.05 4.73 6.52
N ALA A 181 -8.73 4.85 6.35
CA ALA A 181 -7.78 3.86 6.86
C ALA A 181 -7.84 3.80 8.40
N VAL A 182 -7.89 2.58 8.93
CA VAL A 182 -7.91 2.30 10.38
C VAL A 182 -6.61 1.59 10.76
N GLY A 183 -5.84 2.20 11.67
CA GLY A 183 -4.54 1.64 12.06
C GLY A 183 -3.70 2.60 12.89
N CYS A 184 -2.47 2.21 13.16
CA CYS A 184 -1.50 3.02 13.89
C CYS A 184 -0.90 4.11 12.98
N THR A 185 -0.58 5.25 13.56
CA THR A 185 0.15 6.32 12.85
C THR A 185 1.54 5.84 12.47
N ILE A 186 1.98 6.15 11.25
CA ILE A 186 3.34 5.90 10.74
C ILE A 186 4.36 6.61 11.64
N LYS A 187 5.47 5.91 11.97
CA LYS A 187 6.54 6.40 12.84
C LYS A 187 7.74 6.80 12.00
N PHE A 188 8.05 8.09 12.00
CA PHE A 188 9.18 8.64 11.23
C PHE A 188 9.74 9.89 11.93
N HIS A 189 10.99 10.20 11.70
CA HIS A 189 11.59 11.49 12.09
C HIS A 189 11.11 12.60 11.15
N LYS A 190 10.74 13.74 11.74
CA LYS A 190 10.31 14.94 11.02
C LYS A 190 11.49 15.70 10.44
#